data_7a94ed92ed812e80ab701c5d93cebc4f
#
_entry.id   7a94ed92ed812e80ab701c5d93cebc4f
#
_cell.length_a   1.000
_cell.length_b   1.000
_cell.length_c   1.000
_cell.angle_alpha   90.00
_cell.angle_beta   90.00
_cell.angle_gamma   90.00
#
_symmetry.space_group_name_H-M   'P 1'
#
loop_
_entity.id
_entity.type
_entity.pdbx_description
1 polymer ?
#
loop_
_entity_poly.entity_id
_entity_poly.type
_entity_poly.pdbx_seq_one_letter_code
_entity_poly.pdbx_strand_id
1 'polypeptide(L)'
;MRNAKDLFSLEGRVAIVTGGRGLYGAGISEGLCEMGATVVIASRNGEKCEELAAALRAKGHAAIGLSLDLSNDASIADFVKKVVERYGKIDVLVNNAVDRRNMASLADATREKLRDSAEVNLNGQILLSQAVIEHMIAQGGGSIINISSMRGLDCPHFPFYPEAMGDQPVNYTTEKWAMVGLTKYMAGRYGKHHIRVNCVAPGGFNPGLADDPAKKQFVQTYIENCPLGCWASEDDIKGPVAFLASDAAGYVTGATLVMDGGWTIW
;
A
#
# COMPACT_ATOMS: atom_id res chain seq x y z
N MET A 1 12.00 -28.12 11.89
CA MET A 1 11.94 -26.99 10.92
C MET A 1 10.50 -26.86 10.45
N ARG A 2 10.00 -25.63 10.29
CA ARG A 2 8.65 -25.38 9.75
C ARG A 2 8.65 -25.63 8.24
N ASN A 3 7.52 -26.09 7.68
CA ASN A 3 7.36 -26.27 6.24
C ASN A 3 7.32 -24.86 5.57
N ALA A 4 7.92 -24.74 4.39
CA ALA A 4 7.92 -23.47 3.66
C ALA A 4 6.51 -22.96 3.34
N LYS A 5 5.57 -23.86 3.01
CA LYS A 5 4.17 -23.47 2.78
C LYS A 5 3.52 -22.86 4.03
N ASP A 6 3.81 -23.43 5.21
CA ASP A 6 3.26 -22.93 6.48
C ASP A 6 3.82 -21.55 6.85
N LEU A 7 5.02 -21.21 6.36
CA LEU A 7 5.60 -19.90 6.59
C LEU A 7 4.83 -18.78 5.88
N PHE A 8 4.15 -19.05 4.78
CA PHE A 8 3.35 -18.09 4.04
C PHE A 8 1.91 -17.97 4.55
N SER A 9 1.45 -18.90 5.39
CA SER A 9 0.08 -18.88 5.93
C SER A 9 -0.16 -17.64 6.79
N LEU A 10 -1.32 -17.02 6.57
CA LEU A 10 -1.84 -15.91 7.37
C LEU A 10 -3.09 -16.32 8.17
N GLU A 11 -3.34 -17.64 8.33
CA GLU A 11 -4.46 -18.12 9.13
C GLU A 11 -4.43 -17.56 10.55
N GLY A 12 -5.56 -17.06 10.99
CA GLY A 12 -5.73 -16.43 12.29
C GLY A 12 -5.08 -15.04 12.42
N ARG A 13 -4.46 -14.46 11.35
CA ARG A 13 -3.94 -13.09 11.36
C ARG A 13 -5.04 -12.09 11.00
N VAL A 14 -4.98 -10.91 11.61
CA VAL A 14 -5.83 -9.76 11.30
C VAL A 14 -5.02 -8.73 10.54
N ALA A 15 -5.43 -8.42 9.31
CA ALA A 15 -4.75 -7.50 8.41
C ALA A 15 -5.61 -6.27 8.09
N ILE A 16 -5.06 -5.08 8.28
CA ILE A 16 -5.67 -3.82 7.85
C ILE A 16 -5.09 -3.44 6.49
N VAL A 17 -5.95 -3.08 5.52
CA VAL A 17 -5.54 -2.56 4.21
C VAL A 17 -6.19 -1.20 3.98
N THR A 18 -5.38 -0.12 4.08
CA THR A 18 -5.87 1.23 3.78
C THR A 18 -5.96 1.45 2.27
N GLY A 19 -7.01 2.12 1.81
CA GLY A 19 -7.27 2.22 0.36
C GLY A 19 -7.52 0.86 -0.30
N GLY A 20 -7.96 -0.12 0.47
CA GLY A 20 -8.01 -1.55 0.11
C GLY A 20 -9.02 -1.92 -0.98
N ARG A 21 -9.75 -0.96 -1.52
CA ARG A 21 -10.61 -1.13 -2.71
C ARG A 21 -10.06 -0.41 -3.97
N GLY A 22 -8.93 0.29 -3.83
CA GLY A 22 -8.27 0.98 -4.94
C GLY A 22 -7.57 0.00 -5.89
N LEU A 23 -6.82 0.53 -6.88
CA LEU A 23 -6.14 -0.26 -7.90
C LEU A 23 -5.42 -1.50 -7.32
N TYR A 24 -4.26 -1.31 -6.71
CA TYR A 24 -3.56 -2.40 -6.03
C TYR A 24 -4.24 -2.84 -4.73
N GLY A 25 -5.03 -1.96 -4.10
CA GLY A 25 -5.68 -2.24 -2.82
C GLY A 25 -6.64 -3.43 -2.87
N ALA A 26 -7.38 -3.60 -3.96
CA ALA A 26 -8.28 -4.74 -4.17
C ALA A 26 -7.48 -6.05 -4.26
N GLY A 27 -6.44 -6.10 -5.09
CA GLY A 27 -5.54 -7.26 -5.19
C GLY A 27 -4.82 -7.58 -3.87
N ILE A 28 -4.35 -6.55 -3.13
CA ILE A 28 -3.77 -6.73 -1.79
C ILE A 28 -4.78 -7.35 -0.84
N SER A 29 -6.01 -6.81 -0.79
CA SER A 29 -7.06 -7.31 0.11
C SER A 29 -7.43 -8.76 -0.21
N GLU A 30 -7.60 -9.10 -1.48
CA GLU A 30 -7.89 -10.46 -1.92
C GLU A 30 -6.71 -11.40 -1.63
N GLY A 31 -5.48 -11.03 -2.00
CA GLY A 31 -4.30 -11.87 -1.79
C GLY A 31 -4.05 -12.21 -0.32
N LEU A 32 -4.26 -11.26 0.61
CA LEU A 32 -4.16 -11.54 2.04
C LEU A 32 -5.30 -12.48 2.52
N CYS A 33 -6.52 -12.33 1.98
CA CYS A 33 -7.61 -13.26 2.24
C CYS A 33 -7.31 -14.68 1.73
N GLU A 34 -6.78 -14.81 0.51
CA GLU A 34 -6.38 -16.09 -0.10
C GLU A 34 -5.33 -16.82 0.74
N MET A 35 -4.48 -16.08 1.47
CA MET A 35 -3.50 -16.63 2.41
C MET A 35 -4.07 -16.95 3.81
N GLY A 36 -5.37 -16.73 4.03
CA GLY A 36 -6.09 -17.07 5.27
C GLY A 36 -6.26 -15.94 6.29
N ALA A 37 -5.85 -14.70 5.96
CA ALA A 37 -6.06 -13.58 6.86
C ALA A 37 -7.53 -13.14 6.96
N THR A 38 -7.92 -12.63 8.13
CA THR A 38 -9.10 -11.77 8.25
C THR A 38 -8.71 -10.36 7.83
N VAL A 39 -9.31 -9.83 6.75
CA VAL A 39 -8.93 -8.55 6.18
C VAL A 39 -9.92 -7.44 6.53
N VAL A 40 -9.43 -6.36 7.10
CA VAL A 40 -10.17 -5.11 7.33
C VAL A 40 -9.85 -4.14 6.21
N ILE A 41 -10.79 -3.96 5.29
CA ILE A 41 -10.70 -3.08 4.14
C ILE A 41 -11.11 -1.67 4.58
N ALA A 42 -10.21 -0.70 4.46
CA ALA A 42 -10.43 0.64 4.99
C ALA A 42 -10.31 1.73 3.92
N SER A 43 -11.28 2.62 3.87
CA SER A 43 -11.23 3.89 3.13
C SER A 43 -12.28 4.86 3.67
N ARG A 44 -12.28 6.12 3.20
CA ARG A 44 -13.30 7.11 3.60
C ARG A 44 -14.73 6.64 3.32
N ASN A 45 -14.95 5.89 2.25
CA ASN A 45 -16.26 5.30 1.94
C ASN A 45 -16.33 3.86 2.50
N GLY A 46 -16.82 3.72 3.73
CA GLY A 46 -16.98 2.43 4.41
C GLY A 46 -17.97 1.49 3.71
N GLU A 47 -19.05 2.01 3.12
CA GLU A 47 -20.03 1.19 2.39
C GLU A 47 -19.40 0.47 1.21
N LYS A 48 -18.62 1.19 0.39
CA LYS A 48 -17.90 0.58 -0.73
C LYS A 48 -16.79 -0.37 -0.28
N CYS A 49 -16.21 -0.18 0.89
CA CYS A 49 -15.29 -1.17 1.46
C CYS A 49 -16.04 -2.44 1.85
N GLU A 50 -17.23 -2.29 2.41
CA GLU A 50 -18.08 -3.42 2.79
C GLU A 50 -18.64 -4.16 1.56
N GLU A 51 -18.93 -3.48 0.45
CA GLU A 51 -19.28 -4.14 -0.83
C GLU A 51 -18.18 -5.11 -1.29
N LEU A 52 -16.91 -4.67 -1.27
CA LEU A 52 -15.78 -5.54 -1.60
C LEU A 52 -15.61 -6.66 -0.57
N ALA A 53 -15.74 -6.35 0.72
CA ALA A 53 -15.67 -7.35 1.77
C ALA A 53 -16.76 -8.42 1.62
N ALA A 54 -17.98 -8.02 1.26
CA ALA A 54 -19.08 -8.95 0.98
C ALA A 54 -18.77 -9.86 -0.23
N ALA A 55 -18.19 -9.31 -1.29
CA ALA A 55 -17.76 -10.10 -2.44
C ALA A 55 -16.66 -11.13 -2.07
N LEU A 56 -15.69 -10.75 -1.22
CA LEU A 56 -14.68 -11.68 -0.71
C LEU A 56 -15.28 -12.76 0.19
N ARG A 57 -16.22 -12.39 1.07
CA ARG A 57 -16.95 -13.38 1.90
C ARG A 57 -17.76 -14.36 1.05
N ALA A 58 -18.33 -13.93 -0.07
CA ALA A 58 -19.02 -14.81 -1.00
C ALA A 58 -18.08 -15.84 -1.67
N LYS A 59 -16.78 -15.54 -1.75
CA LYS A 59 -15.71 -16.47 -2.16
C LYS A 59 -15.21 -17.37 -1.01
N GLY A 60 -15.74 -17.26 0.19
CA GLY A 60 -15.35 -18.04 1.37
C GLY A 60 -14.25 -17.41 2.24
N HIS A 61 -13.87 -16.18 1.98
CA HIS A 61 -12.84 -15.46 2.73
C HIS A 61 -13.40 -14.68 3.93
N ALA A 62 -12.54 -14.31 4.87
CA ALA A 62 -12.89 -13.47 6.03
C ALA A 62 -12.51 -12.00 5.76
N ALA A 63 -13.51 -11.15 5.57
CA ALA A 63 -13.28 -9.72 5.33
C ALA A 63 -14.41 -8.85 5.91
N ILE A 64 -14.08 -7.61 6.29
CA ILE A 64 -15.02 -6.54 6.64
C ILE A 64 -14.57 -5.22 6.01
N GLY A 65 -15.53 -4.34 5.75
CA GLY A 65 -15.28 -2.96 5.32
C GLY A 65 -15.52 -1.98 6.46
N LEU A 66 -14.61 -1.03 6.65
CA LEU A 66 -14.77 0.05 7.64
C LEU A 66 -14.40 1.41 7.03
N SER A 67 -15.05 2.46 7.55
CA SER A 67 -14.67 3.84 7.22
C SER A 67 -13.40 4.25 7.95
N LEU A 68 -12.48 4.92 7.23
CA LEU A 68 -11.27 5.52 7.77
C LEU A 68 -10.92 6.77 6.96
N ASP A 69 -10.88 7.90 7.64
CA ASP A 69 -10.32 9.15 7.09
C ASP A 69 -8.95 9.41 7.71
N LEU A 70 -7.90 9.26 6.91
CA LEU A 70 -6.51 9.47 7.34
C LEU A 70 -6.18 10.94 7.61
N SER A 71 -7.00 11.89 7.19
CA SER A 71 -6.83 13.31 7.51
C SER A 71 -7.50 13.73 8.83
N ASN A 72 -8.04 12.76 9.59
CA ASN A 72 -8.79 13.02 10.82
C ASN A 72 -8.35 12.10 11.96
N ASP A 73 -7.71 12.66 12.98
CA ASP A 73 -7.17 11.92 14.11
C ASP A 73 -8.24 11.14 14.89
N ALA A 74 -9.44 11.72 15.05
CA ALA A 74 -10.54 11.03 15.73
C ALA A 74 -11.04 9.84 14.91
N SER A 75 -11.03 9.94 13.58
CA SER A 75 -11.36 8.81 12.69
C SER A 75 -10.32 7.70 12.80
N ILE A 76 -9.03 8.03 12.88
CA ILE A 76 -7.96 7.05 13.06
C ILE A 76 -8.11 6.33 14.40
N ALA A 77 -8.30 7.06 15.49
CA ALA A 77 -8.47 6.50 16.82
C ALA A 77 -9.70 5.57 16.93
N ASP A 78 -10.86 6.02 16.43
CA ASP A 78 -12.10 5.24 16.40
C ASP A 78 -11.97 3.98 15.53
N PHE A 79 -11.31 4.10 14.37
CA PHE A 79 -11.07 2.96 13.48
C PHE A 79 -10.22 1.88 14.17
N VAL A 80 -9.07 2.25 14.76
CA VAL A 80 -8.18 1.30 15.44
C VAL A 80 -8.90 0.66 16.61
N LYS A 81 -9.63 1.45 17.42
CA LYS A 81 -10.45 0.95 18.52
C LYS A 81 -11.46 -0.11 18.05
N LYS A 82 -12.23 0.15 16.99
CA LYS A 82 -13.20 -0.80 16.42
C LYS A 82 -12.55 -2.12 15.97
N VAL A 83 -11.37 -2.06 15.36
CA VAL A 83 -10.64 -3.27 14.94
C VAL A 83 -10.20 -4.09 16.15
N VAL A 84 -9.63 -3.42 17.16
CA VAL A 84 -9.14 -4.09 18.39
C VAL A 84 -10.30 -4.65 19.21
N GLU A 85 -11.40 -3.92 19.37
CA GLU A 85 -12.59 -4.43 20.07
C GLU A 85 -13.19 -5.66 19.40
N ARG A 86 -13.13 -5.72 18.07
CA ARG A 86 -13.70 -6.84 17.30
C ARG A 86 -12.82 -8.07 17.25
N TYR A 87 -11.50 -7.90 17.14
CA TYR A 87 -10.58 -8.99 16.85
C TYR A 87 -9.52 -9.22 17.92
N GLY A 88 -9.38 -8.32 18.88
CA GLY A 88 -8.41 -8.38 19.97
C GLY A 88 -6.97 -8.10 19.57
N LYS A 89 -6.67 -7.92 18.27
CA LYS A 89 -5.30 -7.75 17.74
C LYS A 89 -5.26 -7.13 16.36
N ILE A 90 -4.05 -6.70 15.96
CA ILE A 90 -3.71 -6.26 14.60
C ILE A 90 -2.35 -6.86 14.25
N ASP A 91 -2.32 -7.89 13.38
CA ASP A 91 -1.09 -8.57 13.00
C ASP A 91 -0.38 -7.90 11.83
N VAL A 92 -1.15 -7.34 10.89
CA VAL A 92 -0.62 -6.73 9.66
C VAL A 92 -1.28 -5.38 9.40
N LEU A 93 -0.48 -4.37 9.05
CA LEU A 93 -0.95 -3.09 8.52
C LEU A 93 -0.35 -2.87 7.13
N VAL A 94 -1.21 -2.67 6.12
CA VAL A 94 -0.79 -2.25 4.79
C VAL A 94 -1.20 -0.80 4.55
N ASN A 95 -0.22 0.10 4.56
CA ASN A 95 -0.35 1.51 4.22
C ASN A 95 -0.35 1.67 2.69
N ASN A 96 -1.54 1.51 2.07
CA ASN A 96 -1.71 1.59 0.61
C ASN A 96 -2.53 2.81 0.16
N ALA A 97 -3.27 3.46 1.05
CA ALA A 97 -4.10 4.60 0.69
C ALA A 97 -3.28 5.71 0.01
N VAL A 98 -3.85 6.29 -1.03
CA VAL A 98 -3.33 7.47 -1.71
C VAL A 98 -4.47 8.38 -2.13
N ASP A 99 -4.38 9.68 -1.82
CA ASP A 99 -5.26 10.70 -2.34
C ASP A 99 -4.58 11.42 -3.52
N ARG A 100 -5.22 11.42 -4.67
CA ARG A 100 -4.69 12.01 -5.91
C ARG A 100 -5.33 13.35 -6.27
N ARG A 101 -6.27 13.86 -5.46
CA ARG A 101 -7.02 15.09 -5.78
C ARG A 101 -6.15 16.35 -5.78
N ASN A 102 -5.14 16.38 -4.91
CA ASN A 102 -4.24 17.52 -4.71
C ASN A 102 -2.83 17.28 -5.28
N MET A 103 -2.71 16.35 -6.24
CA MET A 103 -1.44 16.19 -6.96
C MET A 103 -1.14 17.41 -7.81
N ALA A 104 0.10 17.87 -7.77
CA ALA A 104 0.54 19.06 -8.47
C ALA A 104 1.94 18.87 -9.06
N SER A 105 2.15 19.36 -10.26
CA SER A 105 3.49 19.55 -10.83
C SER A 105 4.26 20.61 -10.03
N LEU A 106 5.56 20.73 -10.26
CA LEU A 106 6.34 21.78 -9.61
C LEU A 106 5.85 23.20 -10.00
N ALA A 107 5.36 23.35 -11.23
CA ALA A 107 4.82 24.62 -11.72
C ALA A 107 3.48 25.00 -11.08
N ASP A 108 2.64 24.00 -10.74
CA ASP A 108 1.30 24.21 -10.20
C ASP A 108 1.21 24.02 -8.69
N ALA A 109 2.34 23.74 -8.03
CA ALA A 109 2.39 23.48 -6.61
C ALA A 109 2.01 24.73 -5.80
N THR A 110 1.03 24.57 -4.92
CA THR A 110 0.67 25.57 -3.91
C THR A 110 0.84 24.97 -2.51
N ARG A 111 1.04 25.84 -1.51
CA ARG A 111 1.14 25.38 -0.12
C ARG A 111 -0.09 24.57 0.31
N GLU A 112 -1.27 24.96 -0.15
CA GLU A 112 -2.52 24.26 0.13
C GLU A 112 -2.53 22.85 -0.47
N LYS A 113 -2.26 22.70 -1.78
CA LYS A 113 -2.20 21.41 -2.45
C LYS A 113 -1.17 20.48 -1.80
N LEU A 114 0.03 21.00 -1.48
CA LEU A 114 1.09 20.21 -0.84
C LEU A 114 0.68 19.76 0.56
N ARG A 115 0.09 20.65 1.37
CA ARG A 115 -0.40 20.31 2.71
C ARG A 115 -1.49 19.25 2.64
N ASP A 116 -2.53 19.47 1.84
CA ASP A 116 -3.70 18.59 1.79
C ASP A 116 -3.37 17.21 1.21
N SER A 117 -2.40 17.11 0.29
CA SER A 117 -1.86 15.85 -0.19
C SER A 117 -1.11 15.12 0.93
N ALA A 118 -0.20 15.82 1.62
CA ALA A 118 0.61 15.23 2.68
C ALA A 118 -0.24 14.76 3.88
N GLU A 119 -1.37 15.41 4.18
CA GLU A 119 -2.26 14.99 5.28
C GLU A 119 -2.75 13.56 5.11
N VAL A 120 -3.06 13.13 3.90
CA VAL A 120 -3.51 11.74 3.65
C VAL A 120 -2.35 10.82 3.29
N ASN A 121 -1.46 11.28 2.40
CA ASN A 121 -0.46 10.41 1.77
C ASN A 121 0.77 10.16 2.65
N LEU A 122 0.97 10.98 3.69
CA LEU A 122 2.11 10.86 4.59
C LEU A 122 1.69 10.95 6.07
N ASN A 123 1.15 12.09 6.53
CA ASN A 123 0.86 12.33 7.95
C ASN A 123 -0.11 11.31 8.53
N GLY A 124 -1.26 11.10 7.86
CA GLY A 124 -2.26 10.14 8.31
C GLY A 124 -1.76 8.69 8.33
N GLN A 125 -0.87 8.31 7.40
CA GLN A 125 -0.25 6.98 7.44
C GLN A 125 0.75 6.82 8.60
N ILE A 126 1.47 7.90 8.95
CA ILE A 126 2.33 7.93 10.13
C ILE A 126 1.48 7.78 11.40
N LEU A 127 0.42 8.57 11.55
CA LEU A 127 -0.44 8.56 12.72
C LEU A 127 -1.20 7.25 12.89
N LEU A 128 -1.70 6.66 11.80
CA LEU A 128 -2.29 5.33 11.84
C LEU A 128 -1.27 4.28 12.25
N SER A 129 -0.05 4.33 11.69
CA SER A 129 1.02 3.41 12.07
C SER A 129 1.38 3.56 13.55
N GLN A 130 1.44 4.79 14.07
CA GLN A 130 1.67 5.07 15.49
C GLN A 130 0.61 4.38 16.37
N ALA A 131 -0.68 4.57 16.07
CA ALA A 131 -1.78 3.98 16.81
C ALA A 131 -1.76 2.44 16.76
N VAL A 132 -1.43 1.85 15.61
CA VAL A 132 -1.35 0.39 15.44
C VAL A 132 -0.13 -0.19 16.17
N ILE A 133 1.02 0.49 16.14
CA ILE A 133 2.27 0.03 16.76
C ILE A 133 2.10 -0.20 18.27
N GLU A 134 1.33 0.63 18.97
CA GLU A 134 1.06 0.45 20.40
C GLU A 134 0.41 -0.92 20.68
N HIS A 135 -0.55 -1.33 19.88
CA HIS A 135 -1.17 -2.66 19.97
C HIS A 135 -0.22 -3.76 19.55
N MET A 136 0.59 -3.56 18.49
CA MET A 136 1.59 -4.54 18.06
C MET A 136 2.66 -4.77 19.13
N ILE A 137 3.09 -3.74 19.86
CA ILE A 137 4.01 -3.89 21.01
C ILE A 137 3.36 -4.72 22.12
N ALA A 138 2.11 -4.40 22.49
CA ALA A 138 1.39 -5.08 23.56
C ALA A 138 1.16 -6.57 23.27
N GLN A 139 0.94 -6.94 22.01
CA GLN A 139 0.73 -8.33 21.56
C GLN A 139 2.04 -9.09 21.23
N GLY A 140 3.21 -8.40 21.22
CA GLY A 140 4.53 -9.02 21.03
C GLY A 140 5.03 -9.07 19.59
N GLY A 141 4.46 -8.32 18.65
CA GLY A 141 4.98 -8.19 17.29
C GLY A 141 3.94 -7.87 16.24
N GLY A 142 4.39 -7.72 15.00
CA GLY A 142 3.52 -7.43 13.85
C GLY A 142 4.31 -7.17 12.56
N SER A 143 3.58 -6.91 11.47
CA SER A 143 4.15 -6.53 10.18
C SER A 143 3.49 -5.28 9.62
N ILE A 144 4.27 -4.27 9.29
CA ILE A 144 3.80 -3.06 8.60
C ILE A 144 4.39 -3.04 7.20
N ILE A 145 3.54 -2.85 6.19
CA ILE A 145 3.92 -2.82 4.78
C ILE A 145 3.49 -1.47 4.21
N ASN A 146 4.47 -0.66 3.84
CA ASN A 146 4.23 0.62 3.19
C ASN A 146 4.23 0.45 1.67
N ILE A 147 3.18 0.90 0.99
CA ILE A 147 3.15 0.89 -0.47
C ILE A 147 3.67 2.23 -0.98
N SER A 148 4.92 2.19 -1.47
CA SER A 148 5.55 3.31 -2.15
C SER A 148 5.20 3.29 -3.66
N SER A 149 6.17 3.41 -4.49
CA SER A 149 6.12 3.35 -5.96
C SER A 149 7.56 3.25 -6.48
N MET A 150 7.76 2.82 -7.73
CA MET A 150 9.02 3.08 -8.43
C MET A 150 9.41 4.58 -8.37
N ARG A 151 8.42 5.49 -8.28
CA ARG A 151 8.64 6.95 -8.10
C ARG A 151 9.12 7.35 -6.70
N GLY A 152 9.21 6.42 -5.80
CA GLY A 152 9.92 6.57 -4.51
C GLY A 152 11.38 6.11 -4.56
N LEU A 153 11.88 5.69 -5.74
CA LEU A 153 13.23 5.19 -5.97
C LEU A 153 13.91 5.88 -7.14
N ASP A 154 13.14 6.35 -8.10
CA ASP A 154 13.60 6.92 -9.34
C ASP A 154 12.78 8.16 -9.75
N CYS A 155 13.38 9.01 -10.58
CA CYS A 155 12.75 10.18 -11.15
C CYS A 155 11.75 9.78 -12.25
N PRO A 156 10.63 10.50 -12.44
CA PRO A 156 9.85 10.39 -13.65
C PRO A 156 10.72 10.61 -14.89
N HIS A 157 10.69 9.66 -15.82
CA HIS A 157 11.40 9.86 -17.10
C HIS A 157 10.53 10.76 -17.99
N PHE A 158 10.62 12.07 -17.76
CA PHE A 158 9.76 13.09 -18.39
C PHE A 158 9.60 12.94 -19.90
N PRO A 159 10.64 12.61 -20.71
CA PRO A 159 10.48 12.41 -22.14
C PRO A 159 9.48 11.31 -22.56
N PHE A 160 9.12 10.39 -21.66
CA PHE A 160 8.19 9.32 -21.94
C PHE A 160 6.73 9.71 -21.74
N TYR A 161 6.48 10.86 -21.11
CA TYR A 161 5.12 11.32 -20.85
C TYR A 161 4.64 12.20 -22.01
N PRO A 162 3.57 11.78 -22.74
CA PRO A 162 2.98 12.63 -23.77
C PRO A 162 2.34 13.86 -23.13
N GLU A 163 2.26 14.95 -23.90
CA GLU A 163 1.66 16.22 -23.45
C GLU A 163 0.26 16.03 -22.84
N ALA A 164 -0.53 15.10 -23.39
CA ALA A 164 -1.86 14.76 -22.90
C ALA A 164 -1.89 14.22 -21.43
N MET A 165 -0.76 13.77 -20.91
CA MET A 165 -0.65 13.35 -19.50
C MET A 165 -0.27 14.47 -18.55
N GLY A 166 0.08 15.64 -19.08
CA GLY A 166 0.58 16.77 -18.30
C GLY A 166 1.92 16.48 -17.61
N ASP A 167 2.35 17.43 -16.81
CA ASP A 167 3.57 17.31 -16.01
C ASP A 167 3.36 16.38 -14.80
N GLN A 168 4.43 15.71 -14.35
CA GLN A 168 4.35 14.71 -13.30
C GLN A 168 4.30 15.36 -11.90
N PRO A 169 3.48 14.82 -10.98
CA PRO A 169 3.31 15.44 -9.67
C PRO A 169 4.56 15.38 -8.80
N VAL A 170 5.05 16.54 -8.35
CA VAL A 170 6.20 16.64 -7.46
C VAL A 170 5.88 16.08 -6.06
N ASN A 171 4.70 16.37 -5.53
CA ASN A 171 4.28 15.87 -4.21
C ASN A 171 4.13 14.35 -4.20
N TYR A 172 3.58 13.72 -5.24
CA TYR A 172 3.54 12.26 -5.30
C TYR A 172 4.92 11.63 -5.22
N THR A 173 5.87 12.15 -6.01
CA THR A 173 7.25 11.66 -6.00
C THR A 173 7.88 11.82 -4.62
N THR A 174 7.81 13.01 -4.03
CA THR A 174 8.40 13.29 -2.70
C THR A 174 7.75 12.47 -1.58
N GLU A 175 6.42 12.30 -1.59
CA GLU A 175 5.69 11.48 -0.62
C GLU A 175 6.07 9.99 -0.75
N LYS A 176 6.27 9.48 -1.97
CA LYS A 176 6.68 8.09 -2.18
C LYS A 176 8.14 7.84 -1.75
N TRP A 177 9.04 8.80 -1.92
CA TRP A 177 10.38 8.77 -1.32
C TRP A 177 10.31 8.82 0.21
N ALA A 178 9.44 9.64 0.78
CA ALA A 178 9.23 9.72 2.23
C ALA A 178 8.80 8.38 2.82
N MET A 179 7.94 7.60 2.12
CA MET A 179 7.51 6.26 2.57
C MET A 179 8.68 5.27 2.67
N VAL A 180 9.68 5.35 1.79
CA VAL A 180 10.91 4.54 1.87
C VAL A 180 11.73 4.94 3.10
N GLY A 181 11.89 6.24 3.35
CA GLY A 181 12.56 6.76 4.55
C GLY A 181 11.86 6.36 5.85
N LEU A 182 10.53 6.52 5.89
CA LEU A 182 9.68 6.12 7.02
C LEU A 182 9.80 4.63 7.32
N THR A 183 9.84 3.79 6.29
CA THR A 183 10.04 2.33 6.44
C THR A 183 11.31 2.02 7.21
N LYS A 184 12.43 2.62 6.83
CA LYS A 184 13.73 2.41 7.50
C LYS A 184 13.73 2.92 8.93
N TYR A 185 13.16 4.12 9.16
CA TYR A 185 13.04 4.69 10.50
C TYR A 185 12.25 3.76 11.43
N MET A 186 11.06 3.32 11.00
CA MET A 186 10.19 2.47 11.81
C MET A 186 10.80 1.09 12.04
N ALA A 187 11.42 0.48 11.03
CA ALA A 187 12.11 -0.80 11.15
C ALA A 187 13.22 -0.73 12.22
N GLY A 188 14.08 0.30 12.17
CA GLY A 188 15.15 0.50 13.14
C GLY A 188 14.62 0.76 14.55
N ARG A 189 13.54 1.53 14.69
CA ARG A 189 12.98 1.91 15.99
C ARG A 189 12.23 0.78 16.68
N TYR A 190 11.47 -0.03 15.93
CA TYR A 190 10.50 -0.99 16.47
C TYR A 190 10.90 -2.45 16.28
N GLY A 191 12.01 -2.74 15.60
CA GLY A 191 12.49 -4.11 15.39
C GLY A 191 12.72 -4.88 16.71
N LYS A 192 13.17 -4.21 17.78
CA LYS A 192 13.32 -4.81 19.13
C LYS A 192 12.00 -5.31 19.75
N HIS A 193 10.87 -4.87 19.24
CA HIS A 193 9.53 -5.32 19.63
C HIS A 193 8.96 -6.37 18.69
N HIS A 194 9.79 -6.99 17.85
CA HIS A 194 9.39 -7.96 16.82
C HIS A 194 8.39 -7.38 15.80
N ILE A 195 8.41 -6.06 15.58
CA ILE A 195 7.64 -5.39 14.55
C ILE A 195 8.54 -5.22 13.33
N ARG A 196 8.19 -5.91 12.24
CA ARG A 196 8.86 -5.75 10.94
C ARG A 196 8.18 -4.64 10.16
N VAL A 197 8.96 -3.79 9.51
CA VAL A 197 8.43 -2.73 8.66
C VAL A 197 9.16 -2.78 7.32
N ASN A 198 8.42 -3.01 6.24
CA ASN A 198 8.98 -3.11 4.89
C ASN A 198 8.18 -2.26 3.91
N CYS A 199 8.73 -2.06 2.74
CA CYS A 199 8.13 -1.29 1.67
C CYS A 199 7.98 -2.16 0.42
N VAL A 200 6.90 -1.98 -0.33
CA VAL A 200 6.77 -2.44 -1.71
C VAL A 200 6.78 -1.20 -2.60
N ALA A 201 7.57 -1.23 -3.67
CA ALA A 201 7.68 -0.17 -4.66
C ALA A 201 7.16 -0.67 -6.03
N PRO A 202 5.84 -0.57 -6.30
CA PRO A 202 5.28 -1.05 -7.54
C PRO A 202 5.61 -0.15 -8.73
N GLY A 203 5.67 -0.76 -9.92
CA GLY A 203 5.68 -0.10 -11.21
C GLY A 203 4.30 0.35 -11.68
N GLY A 204 4.18 0.60 -12.98
CA GLY A 204 2.95 1.09 -13.60
C GLY A 204 1.85 0.03 -13.58
N PHE A 205 0.73 0.38 -12.96
CA PHE A 205 -0.53 -0.35 -13.02
C PHE A 205 -1.70 0.63 -13.01
N ASN A 206 -2.42 0.69 -14.11
CA ASN A 206 -3.73 1.34 -14.23
C ASN A 206 -4.42 0.79 -15.48
N PRO A 207 -5.39 -0.12 -15.33
CA PRO A 207 -6.05 -0.78 -16.46
C PRO A 207 -6.74 0.21 -17.41
N GLY A 208 -7.27 1.34 -16.91
CA GLY A 208 -7.92 2.35 -17.75
C GLY A 208 -6.97 3.22 -18.60
N LEU A 209 -5.64 3.16 -18.37
CA LEU A 209 -4.71 3.94 -19.21
C LEU A 209 -4.54 3.36 -20.62
N ALA A 210 -4.57 2.04 -20.75
CA ALA A 210 -4.43 1.38 -22.05
C ALA A 210 -5.66 1.58 -22.95
N ASP A 211 -6.83 1.83 -22.35
CA ASP A 211 -8.10 2.05 -23.07
C ASP A 211 -8.27 3.51 -23.53
N ASP A 212 -7.48 4.44 -23.00
CA ASP A 212 -7.49 5.85 -23.39
C ASP A 212 -6.57 6.08 -24.62
N PRO A 213 -7.11 6.40 -25.80
CA PRO A 213 -6.30 6.59 -27.02
C PRO A 213 -5.18 7.63 -26.86
N ALA A 214 -5.41 8.67 -26.05
CA ALA A 214 -4.42 9.72 -25.79
C ALA A 214 -3.25 9.25 -24.92
N LYS A 215 -3.42 8.15 -24.18
CA LYS A 215 -2.43 7.60 -23.25
C LYS A 215 -1.85 6.26 -23.70
N LYS A 216 -2.45 5.65 -24.75
CA LYS A 216 -2.01 4.37 -25.27
C LYS A 216 -0.53 4.36 -25.67
N GLN A 217 -0.05 5.46 -26.28
CA GLN A 217 1.36 5.59 -26.64
C GLN A 217 2.28 5.54 -25.42
N PHE A 218 1.88 6.15 -24.31
CA PHE A 218 2.64 6.07 -23.06
C PHE A 218 2.74 4.63 -22.55
N VAL A 219 1.61 3.89 -22.54
CA VAL A 219 1.60 2.49 -22.09
C VAL A 219 2.51 1.64 -22.97
N GLN A 220 2.46 1.84 -24.28
CA GLN A 220 3.33 1.13 -25.23
C GLN A 220 4.81 1.46 -25.00
N THR A 221 5.15 2.75 -24.88
CA THR A 221 6.51 3.18 -24.58
C THR A 221 7.01 2.62 -23.23
N TYR A 222 6.12 2.57 -22.22
CA TYR A 222 6.45 1.96 -20.94
C TYR A 222 6.78 0.47 -21.12
N ILE A 223 5.95 -0.29 -21.81
CA ILE A 223 6.14 -1.73 -22.03
C ILE A 223 7.47 -1.99 -22.79
N GLU A 224 7.77 -1.21 -23.80
CA GLU A 224 8.99 -1.34 -24.62
C GLU A 224 10.28 -1.05 -23.81
N ASN A 225 10.18 -0.24 -22.74
CA ASN A 225 11.29 0.09 -21.87
C ASN A 225 11.30 -0.69 -20.54
N CYS A 226 10.28 -1.53 -20.33
CA CYS A 226 10.22 -2.44 -19.17
C CYS A 226 10.93 -3.75 -19.52
N PRO A 227 11.95 -4.20 -18.78
CA PRO A 227 12.67 -5.46 -19.05
C PRO A 227 11.78 -6.69 -19.19
N LEU A 228 10.71 -6.79 -18.42
CA LEU A 228 9.76 -7.89 -18.56
C LEU A 228 8.81 -7.73 -19.76
N GLY A 229 8.83 -6.59 -20.46
CA GLY A 229 8.04 -6.35 -21.66
C GLY A 229 6.52 -6.36 -21.43
N CYS A 230 6.06 -5.99 -20.24
CA CYS A 230 4.65 -6.01 -19.89
C CYS A 230 4.24 -4.84 -18.98
N TRP A 231 2.94 -4.60 -18.94
CA TRP A 231 2.28 -3.75 -17.94
C TRP A 231 1.87 -4.63 -16.76
N ALA A 232 1.98 -4.11 -15.53
CA ALA A 232 1.59 -4.88 -14.35
C ALA A 232 0.07 -5.13 -14.29
N SER A 233 -0.32 -6.17 -13.56
CA SER A 233 -1.70 -6.53 -13.24
C SER A 233 -1.98 -6.35 -11.74
N GLU A 234 -3.24 -6.48 -11.35
CA GLU A 234 -3.65 -6.46 -9.95
C GLU A 234 -3.15 -7.67 -9.15
N ASP A 235 -2.84 -8.79 -9.82
CA ASP A 235 -2.32 -10.00 -9.18
C ASP A 235 -0.85 -9.88 -8.80
N ASP A 236 -0.07 -9.07 -9.52
CA ASP A 236 1.38 -8.96 -9.28
C ASP A 236 1.73 -8.46 -7.88
N ILE A 237 0.85 -7.67 -7.25
CA ILE A 237 1.05 -7.15 -5.89
C ILE A 237 0.76 -8.20 -4.80
N LYS A 238 -0.04 -9.24 -5.08
CA LYS A 238 -0.47 -10.23 -4.09
C LYS A 238 0.73 -10.95 -3.46
N GLY A 239 1.63 -11.49 -4.27
CA GLY A 239 2.80 -12.23 -3.81
C GLY A 239 3.75 -11.42 -2.92
N PRO A 240 4.24 -10.26 -3.37
CA PRO A 240 5.09 -9.38 -2.58
C PRO A 240 4.49 -9.00 -1.22
N VAL A 241 3.21 -8.65 -1.16
CA VAL A 241 2.56 -8.26 0.09
C VAL A 241 2.32 -9.47 1.00
N ALA A 242 1.86 -10.61 0.46
CA ALA A 242 1.70 -11.84 1.23
C ALA A 242 3.02 -12.32 1.84
N PHE A 243 4.13 -12.27 1.09
CA PHE A 243 5.46 -12.58 1.60
C PHE A 243 5.82 -11.68 2.79
N LEU A 244 5.73 -10.37 2.63
CA LEU A 244 6.12 -9.42 3.69
C LEU A 244 5.19 -9.47 4.91
N ALA A 245 3.90 -9.82 4.72
CA ALA A 245 2.95 -10.00 5.80
C ALA A 245 3.23 -11.26 6.63
N SER A 246 3.75 -12.30 6.01
CA SER A 246 3.88 -13.64 6.57
C SER A 246 5.19 -13.88 7.35
N ASP A 247 5.26 -15.03 8.01
CA ASP A 247 6.48 -15.50 8.71
C ASP A 247 7.62 -15.88 7.74
N ALA A 248 7.33 -16.02 6.43
CA ALA A 248 8.36 -16.22 5.42
C ALA A 248 9.33 -15.04 5.35
N ALA A 249 8.87 -13.83 5.71
CA ALA A 249 9.69 -12.63 5.84
C ALA A 249 10.17 -12.38 7.28
N GLY A 250 10.23 -13.40 8.14
CA GLY A 250 10.53 -13.25 9.57
C GLY A 250 11.87 -12.57 9.90
N TYR A 251 12.84 -12.60 8.97
CA TYR A 251 14.13 -11.92 9.11
C TYR A 251 14.32 -10.77 8.11
N VAL A 252 13.22 -10.23 7.57
CA VAL A 252 13.22 -9.11 6.61
C VAL A 252 12.56 -7.91 7.26
N THR A 253 13.33 -6.83 7.49
CA THR A 253 12.83 -5.54 7.98
C THR A 253 13.66 -4.39 7.41
N GLY A 254 13.05 -3.24 7.16
CA GLY A 254 13.69 -2.07 6.54
C GLY A 254 13.95 -2.21 5.05
N ALA A 255 13.49 -3.29 4.42
CA ALA A 255 13.67 -3.55 3.00
C ALA A 255 12.66 -2.79 2.14
N THR A 256 13.07 -2.48 0.91
CA THR A 256 12.18 -2.06 -0.16
C THR A 256 12.19 -3.12 -1.24
N LEU A 257 11.07 -3.81 -1.42
CA LEU A 257 10.87 -4.80 -2.45
C LEU A 257 10.36 -4.09 -3.71
N VAL A 258 11.18 -4.02 -4.73
CA VAL A 258 10.85 -3.41 -6.02
C VAL A 258 10.03 -4.41 -6.84
N MET A 259 8.88 -3.97 -7.35
CA MET A 259 7.95 -4.75 -8.16
C MET A 259 7.55 -3.90 -9.39
N ASP A 260 8.46 -3.74 -10.32
CA ASP A 260 8.32 -2.79 -11.44
C ASP A 260 8.67 -3.38 -12.81
N GLY A 261 8.78 -4.71 -12.91
CA GLY A 261 9.17 -5.39 -14.13
C GLY A 261 10.62 -5.12 -14.57
N GLY A 262 11.43 -4.56 -13.68
CA GLY A 262 12.81 -4.16 -13.95
C GLY A 262 12.95 -2.71 -14.42
N TRP A 263 11.89 -1.91 -14.40
CA TRP A 263 11.94 -0.52 -14.88
C TRP A 263 13.06 0.33 -14.29
N THR A 264 13.39 0.15 -13.00
CA THR A 264 14.38 0.99 -12.30
C THR A 264 15.80 0.42 -12.28
N ILE A 265 16.12 -0.58 -13.11
CA ILE A 265 17.47 -1.20 -13.10
C ILE A 265 18.50 -0.50 -14.00
N TRP A 266 18.11 0.45 -14.85
CA TRP A 266 18.98 1.25 -15.74
C TRP A 266 18.71 2.74 -15.71
#